data_13015d73beefe918c25e96f94572364a
#
_entry.id   13015d73beefe918c25e96f94572364a
#
_cell.length_a   1.000
_cell.length_b   1.000
_cell.length_c   1.000
_cell.angle_alpha   90.00
_cell.angle_beta   90.00
_cell.angle_gamma   90.00
#
_symmetry.space_group_name_H-M   'P 1'
#
loop_
_entity.id
_entity.type
_entity.pdbx_description
1 polymer ?
#
loop_
_entity_poly.entity_id
_entity_poly.type
_entity_poly.pdbx_seq_one_letter_code
_entity_poly.pdbx_strand_id
1 'polypeptide(L)'
;MMVGMGELIVLRHGETEWSRTGRHTGRTDIPMTPRGEAAAAALAPALAGRDICAVFTSPAGRAVRTGELAGLIGPDVPWPVKVDPNLQEWDYGGYEGRTTPDIRSERPGWYLWRDGVIPGDARHPGETVGQVGDRVDAVLAAAVPLLADGDVALVAHGHSLRILTARFLRLDADCGRLFRLDTGTLSTLGPEHEMPVITSWNVPPAAG
;
A
#
# COMPACT_ATOMS: atom_id res chain seq x y z
N MET A 1 -21.03 7.34 25.56
CA MET A 1 -20.11 6.29 25.05
C MET A 1 -19.58 6.84 23.73
N MET A 2 -18.30 7.22 23.65
CA MET A 2 -17.72 7.48 22.34
C MET A 2 -17.67 6.14 21.60
N VAL A 3 -18.47 6.01 20.55
CA VAL A 3 -18.32 4.91 19.59
C VAL A 3 -16.91 5.08 19.05
N GLY A 4 -16.05 4.08 19.24
CA GLY A 4 -14.67 4.16 18.76
C GLY A 4 -14.73 4.36 17.24
N MET A 5 -14.01 5.35 16.74
CA MET A 5 -13.80 5.49 15.30
C MET A 5 -13.05 4.23 14.80
N GLY A 6 -13.42 3.74 13.62
CA GLY A 6 -12.71 2.66 12.96
C GLY A 6 -11.25 3.01 12.63
N GLU A 7 -10.50 2.05 12.12
CA GLU A 7 -9.11 2.20 11.70
C GLU A 7 -8.97 2.04 10.18
N LEU A 8 -7.98 2.69 9.60
CA LEU A 8 -7.48 2.33 8.28
C LEU A 8 -6.65 1.05 8.42
N ILE A 9 -7.08 -0.02 7.77
CA ILE A 9 -6.34 -1.28 7.68
C ILE A 9 -5.54 -1.25 6.37
N VAL A 10 -4.23 -1.22 6.47
CA VAL A 10 -3.31 -1.05 5.35
C VAL A 10 -2.65 -2.38 5.04
N LEU A 11 -2.88 -2.93 3.84
CA LEU A 11 -2.30 -4.19 3.38
C LEU A 11 -1.39 -3.94 2.17
N ARG A 12 -0.12 -4.33 2.29
CA ARG A 12 0.76 -4.42 1.12
C ARG A 12 0.55 -5.78 0.44
N HIS A 13 0.47 -5.76 -0.90
CA HIS A 13 0.35 -6.99 -1.69
C HIS A 13 1.41 -8.04 -1.31
N GLY A 14 1.10 -9.33 -1.52
CA GLY A 14 2.01 -10.44 -1.30
C GLY A 14 3.25 -10.39 -2.19
N GLU A 15 4.26 -11.21 -1.88
CA GLU A 15 5.52 -11.29 -2.63
C GLU A 15 5.27 -11.55 -4.13
N THR A 16 6.00 -10.83 -4.98
CA THR A 16 6.13 -11.08 -6.42
C THR A 16 7.59 -11.39 -6.76
N GLU A 17 7.86 -11.93 -7.94
CA GLU A 17 9.24 -12.19 -8.37
C GLU A 17 10.09 -10.90 -8.34
N TRP A 18 9.52 -9.76 -8.75
CA TRP A 18 10.25 -8.51 -8.74
C TRP A 18 10.47 -7.95 -7.34
N SER A 19 9.50 -8.07 -6.43
CA SER A 19 9.71 -7.65 -5.04
C SER A 19 10.76 -8.52 -4.34
N ARG A 20 10.80 -9.84 -4.64
CA ARG A 20 11.79 -10.79 -4.13
C ARG A 20 13.21 -10.47 -4.60
N THR A 21 13.34 -10.02 -5.84
CA THR A 21 14.64 -9.66 -6.45
C THR A 21 15.01 -8.18 -6.27
N GLY A 22 14.18 -7.40 -5.57
CA GLY A 22 14.44 -5.97 -5.27
C GLY A 22 14.30 -5.04 -6.48
N ARG A 23 13.53 -5.44 -7.50
CA ARG A 23 13.24 -4.60 -8.67
C ARG A 23 12.12 -3.62 -8.36
N HIS A 24 12.29 -2.38 -8.77
CA HIS A 24 11.24 -1.38 -8.70
C HIS A 24 10.06 -1.80 -9.59
N THR A 25 8.90 -2.00 -8.98
CA THR A 25 7.67 -2.49 -9.63
C THR A 25 6.58 -1.44 -9.49
N GLY A 26 6.46 -0.56 -10.43
CA GLY A 26 5.43 0.49 -10.46
C GLY A 26 4.17 0.00 -11.17
N ARG A 27 4.03 0.39 -12.45
CA ARG A 27 2.84 0.09 -13.27
C ARG A 27 2.86 -1.28 -13.92
N THR A 28 4.02 -1.93 -14.04
CA THR A 28 4.11 -3.29 -14.54
C THR A 28 3.39 -4.24 -13.58
N ASP A 29 2.44 -5.01 -14.10
CA ASP A 29 1.68 -5.94 -13.28
C ASP A 29 2.34 -7.30 -13.25
N ILE A 30 3.11 -7.55 -12.20
CA ILE A 30 3.81 -8.81 -11.94
C ILE A 30 2.93 -9.63 -10.97
N PRO A 31 2.58 -10.88 -11.31
CA PRO A 31 1.78 -11.73 -10.42
C PRO A 31 2.54 -12.10 -9.14
N MET A 32 1.79 -12.44 -8.11
CA MET A 32 2.36 -12.95 -6.86
C MET A 32 3.03 -14.31 -7.07
N THR A 33 4.04 -14.58 -6.26
CA THR A 33 4.61 -15.93 -6.11
C THR A 33 3.65 -16.80 -5.29
N PRO A 34 3.76 -18.15 -5.35
CA PRO A 34 3.00 -19.03 -4.46
C PRO A 34 3.18 -18.69 -2.97
N ARG A 35 4.39 -18.24 -2.58
CA ARG A 35 4.67 -17.76 -1.23
C ARG A 35 3.91 -16.47 -0.92
N GLY A 36 3.85 -15.55 -1.89
CA GLY A 36 3.09 -14.31 -1.76
C GLY A 36 1.59 -14.56 -1.62
N GLU A 37 1.04 -15.51 -2.38
CA GLU A 37 -0.37 -15.90 -2.25
C GLU A 37 -0.67 -16.56 -0.89
N ALA A 38 0.21 -17.45 -0.43
CA ALA A 38 0.07 -18.08 0.89
C ALA A 38 0.12 -17.05 2.02
N ALA A 39 1.03 -16.07 1.95
CA ALA A 39 1.11 -14.99 2.93
C ALA A 39 -0.14 -14.09 2.90
N ALA A 40 -0.68 -13.77 1.72
CA ALA A 40 -1.91 -13.01 1.58
C ALA A 40 -3.12 -13.75 2.20
N ALA A 41 -3.26 -15.04 1.93
CA ALA A 41 -4.32 -15.87 2.52
C ALA A 41 -4.20 -15.97 4.06
N ALA A 42 -2.98 -16.01 4.58
CA ALA A 42 -2.72 -16.07 6.02
C ALA A 42 -3.05 -14.75 6.76
N LEU A 43 -3.38 -13.65 6.06
CA LEU A 43 -3.90 -12.43 6.67
C LEU A 43 -5.38 -12.53 7.07
N ALA A 44 -6.16 -13.44 6.46
CA ALA A 44 -7.59 -13.53 6.69
C ALA A 44 -8.00 -13.69 8.17
N PRO A 45 -7.31 -14.48 9.01
CA PRO A 45 -7.64 -14.58 10.43
C PRO A 45 -7.49 -13.25 11.19
N ALA A 46 -6.53 -12.40 10.82
CA ALA A 46 -6.33 -11.09 11.46
C ALA A 46 -7.41 -10.08 11.08
N LEU A 47 -8.14 -10.33 9.99
CA LEU A 47 -9.24 -9.52 9.50
C LEU A 47 -10.61 -10.06 9.96
N ALA A 48 -10.66 -11.32 10.38
CA ALA A 48 -11.87 -11.93 10.90
C ALA A 48 -12.35 -11.20 12.17
N GLY A 49 -13.62 -10.79 12.17
CA GLY A 49 -14.21 -10.05 13.29
C GLY A 49 -13.90 -8.54 13.33
N ARG A 50 -13.19 -8.01 12.33
CA ARG A 50 -13.08 -6.56 12.13
C ARG A 50 -14.39 -6.02 11.56
N ASP A 51 -14.78 -4.83 12.00
CA ASP A 51 -16.01 -4.15 11.53
C ASP A 51 -15.71 -3.35 10.24
N ILE A 52 -15.47 -4.09 9.15
CA ILE A 52 -15.09 -3.48 7.86
C ILE A 52 -16.32 -2.88 7.21
N CYS A 53 -16.28 -1.57 6.91
CA CYS A 53 -17.34 -0.86 6.23
C CYS A 53 -17.05 -0.57 4.74
N ALA A 54 -15.77 -0.56 4.33
CA ALA A 54 -15.37 -0.34 2.93
C ALA A 54 -13.98 -0.90 2.63
N VAL A 55 -13.74 -1.24 1.37
CA VAL A 55 -12.43 -1.67 0.86
C VAL A 55 -12.06 -0.86 -0.37
N PHE A 56 -10.85 -0.31 -0.38
CA PHE A 56 -10.23 0.31 -1.55
C PHE A 56 -9.03 -0.53 -1.98
N THR A 57 -8.90 -0.78 -3.27
CA THR A 57 -7.77 -1.55 -3.80
C THR A 57 -7.12 -0.85 -4.99
N SER A 58 -5.80 -0.98 -5.11
CA SER A 58 -5.10 -0.66 -6.34
C SER A 58 -5.65 -1.50 -7.51
N PRO A 59 -5.67 -0.98 -8.75
CA PRO A 59 -6.06 -1.76 -9.93
C PRO A 59 -5.06 -2.86 -10.31
N ALA A 60 -3.84 -2.88 -9.75
CA ALA A 60 -2.86 -3.91 -10.07
C ALA A 60 -3.33 -5.29 -9.59
N GLY A 61 -3.23 -6.31 -10.45
CA GLY A 61 -3.72 -7.67 -10.17
C GLY A 61 -3.14 -8.27 -8.90
N ARG A 62 -1.87 -7.98 -8.56
CA ARG A 62 -1.24 -8.41 -7.31
C ARG A 62 -1.93 -7.84 -6.06
N ALA A 63 -2.45 -6.61 -6.12
CA ALA A 63 -3.17 -6.00 -4.99
C ALA A 63 -4.60 -6.57 -4.90
N VAL A 64 -5.32 -6.63 -6.01
CA VAL A 64 -6.67 -7.24 -6.07
C VAL A 64 -6.61 -8.67 -5.55
N ARG A 65 -5.66 -9.48 -6.06
CA ARG A 65 -5.49 -10.87 -5.65
C ARG A 65 -5.15 -11.01 -4.16
N THR A 66 -4.38 -10.09 -3.60
CA THR A 66 -4.13 -10.05 -2.15
C THR A 66 -5.43 -9.82 -1.38
N GLY A 67 -6.25 -8.86 -1.79
CA GLY A 67 -7.56 -8.60 -1.17
C GLY A 67 -8.51 -9.80 -1.26
N GLU A 68 -8.52 -10.51 -2.41
CA GLU A 68 -9.30 -11.73 -2.57
C GLU A 68 -8.89 -12.83 -1.59
N LEU A 69 -7.59 -13.12 -1.52
CA LEU A 69 -7.04 -14.17 -0.64
C LEU A 69 -7.19 -13.83 0.84
N ALA A 70 -7.13 -12.55 1.18
CA ALA A 70 -7.36 -12.06 2.54
C ALA A 70 -8.86 -11.99 2.93
N GLY A 71 -9.78 -12.33 2.03
CA GLY A 71 -11.21 -12.30 2.28
C GLY A 71 -11.85 -10.90 2.26
N LEU A 72 -11.15 -9.90 1.71
CA LEU A 72 -11.62 -8.51 1.61
C LEU A 72 -12.37 -8.23 0.31
N ILE A 73 -12.12 -8.99 -0.74
CA ILE A 73 -12.69 -8.83 -2.09
C ILE A 73 -13.32 -10.15 -2.52
N GLY A 74 -14.55 -10.11 -2.97
CA GLY A 74 -15.27 -11.30 -3.45
C GLY A 74 -16.74 -11.01 -3.66
N PRO A 75 -17.48 -11.97 -4.24
CA PRO A 75 -18.90 -11.78 -4.54
C PRO A 75 -19.78 -11.68 -3.29
N ASP A 76 -19.35 -12.27 -2.18
CA ASP A 76 -20.17 -12.43 -0.96
C ASP A 76 -19.75 -11.48 0.17
N VAL A 77 -18.83 -10.53 -0.07
CA VAL A 77 -18.44 -9.55 0.96
C VAL A 77 -19.56 -8.53 1.17
N PRO A 78 -19.91 -8.18 2.43
CA PRO A 78 -21.04 -7.30 2.72
C PRO A 78 -20.76 -5.80 2.52
N TRP A 79 -19.51 -5.42 2.28
CA TRP A 79 -19.06 -4.04 2.11
C TRP A 79 -18.77 -3.69 0.66
N PRO A 80 -18.84 -2.39 0.29
CA PRO A 80 -18.45 -1.95 -1.04
C PRO A 80 -16.94 -2.09 -1.25
N VAL A 81 -16.57 -2.54 -2.45
CA VAL A 81 -15.18 -2.63 -2.91
C VAL A 81 -14.98 -1.63 -4.04
N LYS A 82 -14.03 -0.70 -3.87
CA LYS A 82 -13.66 0.30 -4.87
C LYS A 82 -12.26 0.04 -5.38
N VAL A 83 -12.12 -0.16 -6.69
CA VAL A 83 -10.81 -0.10 -7.36
C VAL A 83 -10.45 1.38 -7.55
N ASP A 84 -9.37 1.85 -6.93
CA ASP A 84 -8.96 3.24 -6.99
C ASP A 84 -7.58 3.38 -7.64
N PRO A 85 -7.48 4.01 -8.82
CA PRO A 85 -6.20 4.23 -9.51
C PRO A 85 -5.18 5.03 -8.68
N ASN A 86 -5.63 5.83 -7.71
CA ASN A 86 -4.77 6.59 -6.83
C ASN A 86 -4.00 5.71 -5.82
N LEU A 87 -4.37 4.43 -5.70
CA LEU A 87 -3.64 3.43 -4.93
C LEU A 87 -2.55 2.70 -5.72
N GLN A 88 -2.31 3.03 -7.00
CA GLN A 88 -1.18 2.46 -7.75
C GLN A 88 0.15 2.71 -7.03
N GLU A 89 1.13 1.85 -7.32
CA GLU A 89 2.49 2.07 -6.81
C GLU A 89 3.11 3.32 -7.46
N TRP A 90 4.15 3.85 -6.87
CA TRP A 90 4.97 4.91 -7.43
C TRP A 90 5.40 4.53 -8.85
N ASP A 91 5.16 5.40 -9.81
CA ASP A 91 5.64 5.21 -11.17
C ASP A 91 7.15 5.49 -11.21
N TYR A 92 7.95 4.47 -11.37
CA TYR A 92 9.40 4.59 -11.32
C TYR A 92 10.02 5.10 -12.63
N GLY A 93 9.21 5.40 -13.65
CA GLY A 93 9.70 5.94 -14.92
C GLY A 93 10.73 5.02 -15.55
N GLY A 94 11.87 5.60 -15.95
CA GLY A 94 12.98 4.85 -16.56
C GLY A 94 13.71 3.88 -15.62
N TYR A 95 13.31 3.80 -14.36
CA TYR A 95 13.83 2.81 -13.41
C TYR A 95 12.90 1.62 -13.19
N GLU A 96 11.78 1.55 -13.90
CA GLU A 96 10.89 0.39 -13.87
C GLU A 96 11.64 -0.91 -14.16
N GLY A 97 11.47 -1.93 -13.31
CA GLY A 97 12.13 -3.24 -13.43
C GLY A 97 13.62 -3.28 -13.06
N ARG A 98 14.22 -2.16 -12.68
CA ARG A 98 15.63 -2.08 -12.25
C ARG A 98 15.76 -2.23 -10.74
N THR A 99 16.88 -2.77 -10.30
CA THR A 99 17.23 -2.82 -8.86
C THR A 99 17.97 -1.55 -8.43
N THR A 100 17.96 -1.24 -7.14
CA THR A 100 18.78 -0.14 -6.58
C THR A 100 20.29 -0.29 -6.89
N PRO A 101 20.90 -1.49 -6.79
CA PRO A 101 22.29 -1.69 -7.23
C PRO A 101 22.52 -1.36 -8.70
N ASP A 102 21.61 -1.78 -9.62
CA ASP A 102 21.73 -1.46 -11.05
C ASP A 102 21.74 0.06 -11.29
N ILE A 103 20.82 0.78 -10.65
CA ILE A 103 20.74 2.23 -10.77
C ILE A 103 22.01 2.89 -10.22
N ARG A 104 22.50 2.43 -9.07
CA ARG A 104 23.70 2.97 -8.44
C ARG A 104 24.99 2.69 -9.19
N SER A 105 25.02 1.66 -10.03
CA SER A 105 26.18 1.43 -10.91
C SER A 105 26.37 2.56 -11.94
N GLU A 106 25.29 3.22 -12.35
CA GLU A 106 25.29 4.35 -13.28
C GLU A 106 25.20 5.72 -12.55
N ARG A 107 24.57 5.75 -11.38
CA ARG A 107 24.37 6.95 -10.55
C ARG A 107 24.79 6.68 -9.11
N PRO A 108 26.08 6.72 -8.78
CA PRO A 108 26.59 6.46 -7.44
C PRO A 108 25.89 7.32 -6.38
N GLY A 109 25.45 6.69 -5.28
CA GLY A 109 24.76 7.37 -4.19
C GLY A 109 23.28 7.68 -4.44
N TRP A 110 22.71 7.26 -5.57
CA TRP A 110 21.29 7.46 -5.83
C TRP A 110 20.41 6.86 -4.72
N TYR A 111 19.39 7.63 -4.35
CA TYR A 111 18.38 7.26 -3.35
C TYR A 111 17.02 7.79 -3.77
N LEU A 112 16.06 6.88 -4.02
CA LEU A 112 14.75 7.20 -4.59
C LEU A 112 14.07 8.43 -3.96
N TRP A 113 14.02 8.49 -2.65
CA TRP A 113 13.29 9.54 -1.91
C TRP A 113 13.91 10.93 -2.02
N ARG A 114 15.20 11.03 -2.35
CA ARG A 114 15.91 12.29 -2.53
C ARG A 114 16.07 12.65 -3.99
N ASP A 115 16.43 11.67 -4.81
CA ASP A 115 16.88 11.90 -6.18
C ASP A 115 15.77 11.63 -7.20
N GLY A 116 14.65 11.02 -6.74
CA GLY A 116 13.51 10.70 -7.59
C GLY A 116 13.82 9.71 -8.71
N VAL A 117 13.00 9.78 -9.74
CA VAL A 117 13.07 8.91 -10.91
C VAL A 117 13.41 9.74 -12.16
N ILE A 118 13.87 9.07 -13.22
CA ILE A 118 13.99 9.68 -14.56
C ILE A 118 12.73 9.36 -15.39
N PRO A 119 12.35 10.21 -16.34
CA PRO A 119 11.28 9.89 -17.26
C PRO A 119 11.56 8.57 -17.99
N GLY A 120 10.53 7.76 -18.15
CA GLY A 120 10.55 6.56 -18.94
C GLY A 120 9.77 6.74 -20.25
N ASP A 121 9.03 5.72 -20.65
CA ASP A 121 8.17 5.75 -21.84
C ASP A 121 6.74 6.28 -21.50
N ALA A 122 5.85 6.25 -22.50
CA ALA A 122 4.47 6.69 -22.32
C ALA A 122 3.67 5.86 -21.29
N ARG A 123 4.10 4.63 -20.99
CA ARG A 123 3.48 3.77 -19.97
C ARG A 123 4.05 4.03 -18.57
N HIS A 124 5.28 4.51 -18.51
CA HIS A 124 6.03 4.76 -17.30
C HIS A 124 6.63 6.17 -17.35
N PRO A 125 5.78 7.22 -17.32
CA PRO A 125 6.26 8.60 -17.40
C PRO A 125 7.12 9.00 -16.19
N GLY A 126 6.94 8.32 -15.07
CA GLY A 126 7.57 8.64 -13.79
C GLY A 126 6.77 9.65 -12.97
N GLU A 127 6.79 9.47 -11.65
CA GLU A 127 6.17 10.39 -10.69
C GLU A 127 7.22 10.98 -9.74
N THR A 128 7.00 12.19 -9.27
CA THR A 128 7.68 12.73 -8.10
C THR A 128 7.02 12.21 -6.81
N VAL A 129 7.74 12.26 -5.69
CA VAL A 129 7.16 11.91 -4.38
C VAL A 129 5.95 12.79 -4.04
N GLY A 130 5.95 14.06 -4.44
CA GLY A 130 4.82 14.97 -4.27
C GLY A 130 3.58 14.52 -5.04
N GLN A 131 3.73 14.14 -6.31
CA GLN A 131 2.60 13.64 -7.13
C GLN A 131 1.99 12.35 -6.53
N VAL A 132 2.82 11.44 -5.99
CA VAL A 132 2.30 10.29 -5.24
C VAL A 132 1.57 10.76 -3.98
N GLY A 133 2.11 11.76 -3.26
CA GLY A 133 1.47 12.39 -2.11
C GLY A 133 0.09 12.94 -2.44
N ASP A 134 -0.02 13.73 -3.52
CA ASP A 134 -1.28 14.36 -3.94
C ASP A 134 -2.38 13.32 -4.26
N ARG A 135 -2.03 12.22 -4.94
CA ARG A 135 -3.03 11.18 -5.26
C ARG A 135 -3.43 10.34 -4.06
N VAL A 136 -2.53 10.05 -3.12
CA VAL A 136 -2.91 9.33 -1.90
C VAL A 136 -3.71 10.21 -0.94
N ASP A 137 -3.54 11.54 -0.98
CA ASP A 137 -4.40 12.48 -0.25
C ASP A 137 -5.85 12.39 -0.74
N ALA A 138 -6.08 12.19 -2.05
CA ALA A 138 -7.42 11.96 -2.58
C ALA A 138 -8.04 10.64 -2.06
N VAL A 139 -7.21 9.59 -1.88
CA VAL A 139 -7.66 8.33 -1.23
C VAL A 139 -8.04 8.59 0.23
N LEU A 140 -7.19 9.29 0.99
CA LEU A 140 -7.46 9.62 2.40
C LEU A 140 -8.71 10.47 2.54
N ALA A 141 -8.92 11.46 1.66
CA ALA A 141 -10.13 12.28 1.66
C ALA A 141 -11.41 11.46 1.45
N ALA A 142 -11.34 10.36 0.70
CA ALA A 142 -12.46 9.46 0.49
C ALA A 142 -12.63 8.41 1.61
N ALA A 143 -11.53 7.91 2.16
CA ALA A 143 -11.53 6.80 3.12
C ALA A 143 -11.74 7.24 4.58
N VAL A 144 -11.09 8.34 5.01
CA VAL A 144 -11.12 8.78 6.41
C VAL A 144 -12.53 9.10 6.94
N PRO A 145 -13.43 9.77 6.18
CA PRO A 145 -14.79 9.99 6.66
C PRO A 145 -15.58 8.70 6.97
N LEU A 146 -15.27 7.59 6.28
CA LEU A 146 -15.96 6.30 6.48
C LEU A 146 -15.56 5.62 7.79
N LEU A 147 -14.49 6.06 8.45
CA LEU A 147 -14.08 5.53 9.76
C LEU A 147 -15.12 5.80 10.87
N ALA A 148 -16.08 6.66 10.62
CA ALA A 148 -17.23 6.85 11.51
C ALA A 148 -18.19 5.64 11.50
N ASP A 149 -18.17 4.86 10.42
CA ASP A 149 -19.07 3.72 10.18
C ASP A 149 -18.39 2.36 10.42
N GLY A 150 -17.06 2.32 10.57
CA GLY A 150 -16.28 1.10 10.77
C GLY A 150 -14.85 1.21 10.21
N ASP A 151 -14.19 0.07 10.09
CA ASP A 151 -12.84 -0.03 9.53
C ASP A 151 -12.84 0.09 8.01
N VAL A 152 -11.82 0.74 7.46
CA VAL A 152 -11.62 0.84 6.01
C VAL A 152 -10.32 0.14 5.61
N ALA A 153 -10.41 -0.86 4.74
CA ALA A 153 -9.23 -1.57 4.25
C ALA A 153 -8.68 -0.94 2.96
N LEU A 154 -7.36 -0.75 2.91
CA LEU A 154 -6.61 -0.24 1.77
C LEU A 154 -5.60 -1.30 1.31
N VAL A 155 -5.77 -1.86 0.12
CA VAL A 155 -4.89 -2.90 -0.42
C VAL A 155 -4.06 -2.31 -1.57
N ALA A 156 -2.74 -2.18 -1.37
CA ALA A 156 -1.88 -1.50 -2.33
C ALA A 156 -0.39 -1.92 -2.21
N HIS A 157 0.53 -0.97 -2.31
CA HIS A 157 1.94 -1.25 -2.59
C HIS A 157 2.88 -0.60 -1.57
N GLY A 158 4.17 -0.93 -1.72
CA GLY A 158 5.19 -0.55 -0.76
C GLY A 158 5.37 0.95 -0.57
N HIS A 159 5.70 1.69 -1.63
CA HIS A 159 5.98 3.12 -1.49
C HIS A 159 4.70 3.96 -1.39
N SER A 160 3.66 3.63 -2.16
CA SER A 160 2.39 4.37 -2.09
C SER A 160 1.75 4.31 -0.70
N LEU A 161 1.74 3.14 -0.04
CA LEU A 161 1.20 3.00 1.31
C LEU A 161 2.07 3.68 2.39
N ARG A 162 3.39 3.68 2.22
CA ARG A 162 4.30 4.41 3.12
C ARG A 162 4.09 5.92 3.03
N ILE A 163 3.87 6.44 1.81
CA ILE A 163 3.54 7.84 1.57
C ILE A 163 2.15 8.15 2.14
N LEU A 164 1.16 7.31 1.87
CA LEU A 164 -0.18 7.43 2.43
C LEU A 164 -0.16 7.49 3.97
N THR A 165 0.65 6.65 4.60
CA THR A 165 0.83 6.66 6.06
C THR A 165 1.44 7.98 6.54
N ALA A 166 2.49 8.49 5.87
CA ALA A 166 3.05 9.79 6.19
C ALA A 166 1.98 10.90 6.10
N ARG A 167 1.19 10.92 5.00
CA ARG A 167 0.12 11.90 4.79
C ARG A 167 -0.99 11.79 5.83
N PHE A 168 -1.41 10.57 6.18
CA PHE A 168 -2.36 10.35 7.27
C PHE A 168 -1.87 10.94 8.58
N LEU A 169 -0.59 10.78 8.91
CA LEU A 169 0.07 11.35 10.10
C LEU A 169 0.34 12.86 9.98
N ARG A 170 -0.13 13.53 8.92
CA ARG A 170 0.09 14.95 8.63
C ARG A 170 1.56 15.32 8.44
N LEU A 171 2.38 14.36 7.96
CA LEU A 171 3.78 14.54 7.62
C LEU A 171 3.93 14.79 6.10
N ASP A 172 5.09 15.30 5.70
CA ASP A 172 5.44 15.42 4.29
C ASP A 172 5.54 14.03 3.62
N ALA A 173 5.21 13.96 2.33
CA ALA A 173 5.17 12.70 1.57
C ALA A 173 6.50 11.93 1.61
N ASP A 174 7.63 12.65 1.60
CA ASP A 174 8.97 12.05 1.66
C ASP A 174 9.28 11.38 3.02
N CYS A 175 8.53 11.71 4.08
CA CYS A 175 8.61 11.02 5.36
C CYS A 175 8.19 9.55 5.28
N GLY A 176 7.52 9.14 4.21
CA GLY A 176 7.29 7.72 3.91
C GLY A 176 8.57 6.88 3.92
N ARG A 177 9.74 7.47 3.68
CA ARG A 177 11.06 6.81 3.79
C ARG A 177 11.35 6.21 5.17
N LEU A 178 10.70 6.73 6.21
CA LEU A 178 10.92 6.30 7.60
C LEU A 178 10.14 5.03 7.96
N PHE A 179 9.16 4.65 7.15
CA PHE A 179 8.30 3.50 7.41
C PHE A 179 8.74 2.31 6.55
N ARG A 180 9.26 1.25 7.18
CA ARG A 180 9.48 -0.01 6.48
C ARG A 180 8.14 -0.74 6.33
N LEU A 181 7.85 -1.29 5.15
CA LEU A 181 6.64 -2.05 4.90
C LEU A 181 6.98 -3.25 4.00
N ASP A 182 6.90 -4.44 4.54
CA ASP A 182 7.21 -5.70 3.85
C ASP A 182 5.99 -6.22 3.06
N THR A 183 6.20 -7.09 2.08
CA THR A 183 5.10 -7.71 1.31
C THR A 183 4.27 -8.66 2.18
N GLY A 184 2.96 -8.69 1.96
CA GLY A 184 2.06 -9.58 2.70
C GLY A 184 1.96 -9.25 4.18
N THR A 185 2.08 -7.97 4.55
CA THR A 185 1.91 -7.49 5.93
C THR A 185 0.68 -6.62 6.08
N LEU A 186 0.17 -6.53 7.29
CA LEU A 186 -0.93 -5.69 7.71
C LEU A 186 -0.42 -4.61 8.65
N SER A 187 -0.98 -3.41 8.53
CA SER A 187 -0.77 -2.30 9.44
C SER A 187 -2.11 -1.63 9.74
N THR A 188 -2.23 -0.96 10.88
CA THR A 188 -3.42 -0.19 11.24
C THR A 188 -3.06 1.23 11.64
N LEU A 189 -3.90 2.17 11.19
CA LEU A 189 -3.77 3.59 11.46
C LEU A 189 -5.12 4.06 12.02
N GLY A 190 -5.10 4.81 13.11
CA GLY A 190 -6.33 5.26 13.75
C GLY A 190 -6.12 6.53 14.55
N PRO A 191 -7.18 7.02 15.22
CA PRO A 191 -7.07 8.17 16.09
C PRO A 191 -6.64 7.74 17.51
N GLU A 192 -5.77 8.52 18.12
CA GLU A 192 -5.52 8.54 19.55
C GLU A 192 -5.70 9.98 20.06
N HIS A 193 -6.66 10.22 20.94
CA HIS A 193 -6.98 11.57 21.43
C HIS A 193 -7.07 12.62 20.31
N GLU A 194 -7.81 12.33 19.25
CA GLU A 194 -7.99 13.17 18.04
C GLU A 194 -6.74 13.34 17.16
N MET A 195 -5.62 12.71 17.52
CA MET A 195 -4.41 12.69 16.70
C MET A 195 -4.34 11.43 15.84
N PRO A 196 -3.95 11.54 14.56
CA PRO A 196 -3.69 10.38 13.73
C PRO A 196 -2.42 9.69 14.19
N VAL A 197 -2.51 8.38 14.46
CA VAL A 197 -1.38 7.56 14.93
C VAL A 197 -1.29 6.24 14.15
N ILE A 198 -0.16 5.59 14.25
CA ILE A 198 0.01 4.19 13.86
C ILE A 198 -0.34 3.33 15.07
N THR A 199 -1.39 2.52 14.97
CA THR A 199 -1.80 1.60 16.04
C THR A 199 -1.12 0.25 15.94
N SER A 200 -0.78 -0.20 14.71
CA SER A 200 0.15 -1.32 14.48
C SER A 200 0.88 -1.14 13.15
N TRP A 201 2.09 -1.70 13.00
CA TRP A 201 2.87 -1.49 11.79
C TRP A 201 3.64 -2.72 11.35
N ASN A 202 3.51 -3.04 10.03
CA ASN A 202 4.28 -4.08 9.34
C ASN A 202 4.18 -5.45 10.00
N VAL A 203 2.97 -5.82 10.44
CA VAL A 203 2.70 -7.08 11.12
C VAL A 203 2.58 -8.19 10.08
N PRO A 204 3.48 -9.21 10.11
CA PRO A 204 3.34 -10.37 9.24
C PRO A 204 2.14 -11.22 9.68
N PRO A 205 1.60 -12.07 8.78
CA PRO A 205 0.59 -13.04 9.18
C PRO A 205 1.14 -13.95 10.28
N ALA A 206 0.26 -14.45 11.15
CA ALA A 206 0.63 -15.43 12.16
C ALA A 206 1.29 -16.65 11.50
N ALA A 207 2.37 -17.14 12.10
CA ALA A 207 2.97 -18.40 11.67
C ALA A 207 1.93 -19.52 11.89
N GLY A 208 1.55 -20.18 10.80
CA GLY A 208 0.67 -21.37 10.83
C GLY A 208 1.39 -22.59 11.38
#